data_083e4ef2cc4bf4c10c1c2b112b5bbcaa
#
_entry.id   083e4ef2cc4bf4c10c1c2b112b5bbcaa
#
_cell.length_a   1.000
_cell.length_b   1.000
_cell.length_c   1.000
_cell.angle_alpha   90.00
_cell.angle_beta   90.00
_cell.angle_gamma   90.00
#
_symmetry.space_group_name_H-M   'P 1'
#
loop_
_entity.id
_entity.type
_entity.pdbx_description
1 polymer ?
#
loop_
_entity_poly.entity_id
_entity_poly.type
_entity_poly.pdbx_seq_one_letter_code
_entity_poly.pdbx_strand_id
1 'polypeptide(L)'
;NTGKPNVSEEKIAEWKHLADKKNWRITQLPNGYYQTEVNNPNDEEKWVDITRRETLDGAEAAIDGSVEHFGKKLEFLSGPKVVKTFEK
;
A
#
# COMPACT_ATOMS: atom_id res chain seq x y z
N ASN A 1 -28.55 5.03 -3.61
CA ASN A 1 -27.57 4.56 -2.98
C ASN A 1 -26.78 5.48 -2.11
N THR A 2 -26.50 5.07 -1.00
CA THR A 2 -26.26 5.98 0.00
C THR A 2 -24.88 5.88 0.51
N GLY A 3 -24.01 6.58 -0.07
CA GLY A 3 -22.80 6.90 0.57
C GLY A 3 -21.70 5.86 0.67
N LYS A 4 -21.92 4.63 0.23
CA LYS A 4 -20.82 3.70 0.21
C LYS A 4 -20.02 3.85 -1.06
N PRO A 5 -18.68 3.88 -0.96
CA PRO A 5 -17.89 3.93 -2.18
C PRO A 5 -18.14 2.69 -3.01
N ASN A 6 -18.23 2.89 -4.28
CA ASN A 6 -18.53 1.81 -5.19
C ASN A 6 -17.22 1.19 -5.67
N VAL A 7 -16.63 0.37 -4.82
CA VAL A 7 -15.33 -0.24 -5.08
C VAL A 7 -15.51 -1.76 -5.17
N SER A 8 -14.92 -2.36 -6.19
CA SER A 8 -15.00 -3.79 -6.38
C SER A 8 -14.17 -4.55 -5.35
N GLU A 9 -14.51 -5.81 -5.14
CA GLU A 9 -13.76 -6.67 -4.24
C GLU A 9 -12.33 -6.87 -4.72
N GLU A 10 -12.13 -6.87 -6.03
CA GLU A 10 -10.79 -6.96 -6.61
C GLU A 10 -9.92 -5.78 -6.20
N LYS A 11 -10.51 -4.59 -6.20
CA LYS A 11 -9.80 -3.38 -5.80
C LYS A 11 -9.44 -3.43 -4.32
N ILE A 12 -10.36 -3.89 -3.50
CA ILE A 12 -10.13 -4.02 -2.06
C ILE A 12 -9.00 -5.02 -1.79
N ALA A 13 -9.02 -6.15 -2.48
CA ALA A 13 -7.97 -7.16 -2.35
C ALA A 13 -6.61 -6.60 -2.78
N GLU A 14 -6.59 -5.82 -3.85
CA GLU A 14 -5.37 -5.16 -4.31
C GLU A 14 -4.82 -4.20 -3.26
N TRP A 15 -5.68 -3.39 -2.65
CA TRP A 15 -5.26 -2.45 -1.63
C TRP A 15 -4.77 -3.15 -0.37
N LYS A 16 -5.40 -4.26 0.02
CA LYS A 16 -4.92 -5.07 1.14
C LYS A 16 -3.53 -5.62 0.87
N HIS A 17 -3.30 -6.05 -0.35
CA HIS A 17 -1.99 -6.53 -0.76
C HIS A 17 -0.94 -5.43 -0.70
N LEU A 18 -1.28 -4.25 -1.19
CA LEU A 18 -0.38 -3.09 -1.20
C LEU A 18 -0.15 -2.52 0.20
N ALA A 19 -1.08 -2.73 1.12
CA ALA A 19 -0.95 -2.26 2.49
C ALA A 19 -0.08 -3.18 3.35
N ASP A 20 0.38 -4.30 2.81
CA ASP A 20 1.21 -5.25 3.53
C ASP A 20 2.67 -5.10 3.09
N LYS A 21 3.50 -4.60 3.99
CA LYS A 21 4.90 -4.35 3.69
C LYS A 21 5.66 -5.59 3.23
N LYS A 22 5.23 -6.76 3.63
CA LYS A 22 5.86 -8.02 3.23
C LYS A 22 5.81 -8.27 1.73
N ASN A 23 4.88 -7.64 1.04
CA ASN A 23 4.73 -7.79 -0.39
C ASN A 23 5.63 -6.85 -1.19
N TRP A 24 6.37 -6.00 -0.50
CA TRP A 24 7.27 -5.03 -1.11
C TRP A 24 8.71 -5.44 -0.98
N ARG A 25 9.54 -4.99 -1.90
CA ARG A 25 10.98 -5.17 -1.81
C ARG A 25 11.68 -3.97 -2.42
N ILE A 26 12.98 -3.88 -2.16
CA ILE A 26 13.82 -2.83 -2.73
C ILE A 26 14.90 -3.50 -3.54
N THR A 27 15.07 -3.07 -4.79
CA THR A 27 16.10 -3.58 -5.69
C THR A 27 17.09 -2.47 -5.98
N GLN A 28 18.37 -2.74 -5.78
CA GLN A 28 19.39 -1.78 -6.16
C GLN A 28 19.68 -1.92 -7.66
N LEU A 29 19.55 -0.81 -8.38
CA LEU A 29 19.78 -0.78 -9.82
C LEU A 29 21.26 -0.57 -10.14
N PRO A 30 21.69 -0.93 -11.34
CA PRO A 30 23.09 -0.73 -11.73
C PRO A 30 23.57 0.70 -11.67
N ASN A 31 22.66 1.66 -11.78
CA ASN A 31 23.01 3.09 -11.69
C ASN A 31 23.09 3.59 -10.26
N GLY A 32 22.91 2.72 -9.26
CA GLY A 32 23.01 3.10 -7.86
C GLY A 32 21.70 3.53 -7.21
N TYR A 33 20.62 3.55 -7.97
CA TYR A 33 19.31 3.89 -7.43
C TYR A 33 18.68 2.69 -6.76
N TYR A 34 17.75 2.95 -5.86
CA TYR A 34 16.97 1.92 -5.17
C TYR A 34 15.54 1.98 -5.66
N GLN A 35 15.07 0.89 -6.21
CA GLN A 35 13.73 0.81 -6.78
C GLN A 35 12.83 0.03 -5.85
N THR A 36 11.69 0.63 -5.48
CA THR A 36 10.68 -0.08 -4.70
C THR A 36 9.81 -0.88 -5.65
N GLU A 37 9.54 -2.11 -5.26
CA GLU A 37 8.74 -3.03 -6.07
C GLU A 37 7.74 -3.74 -5.18
N VAL A 38 6.59 -4.05 -5.75
CA VAL A 38 5.57 -4.82 -5.06
C VAL A 38 5.20 -6.00 -5.94
N ASN A 39 4.97 -7.17 -5.35
CA ASN A 39 4.61 -8.32 -6.15
C ASN A 39 3.14 -8.24 -6.57
N ASN A 40 2.82 -8.95 -7.63
CA ASN A 40 1.47 -8.97 -8.16
C ASN A 40 0.59 -9.87 -7.28
N PRO A 41 -0.59 -9.43 -6.82
CA PRO A 41 -1.46 -10.26 -5.99
C PRO A 41 -1.90 -11.55 -6.68
N ASN A 42 -1.90 -11.56 -8.01
CA ASN A 42 -2.29 -12.75 -8.76
C ASN A 42 -1.11 -13.61 -9.20
N ASP A 43 0.11 -13.09 -9.05
CA ASP A 43 1.31 -13.81 -9.47
C ASP A 43 2.51 -13.30 -8.66
N GLU A 44 2.86 -14.05 -7.62
CA GLU A 44 3.92 -13.66 -6.70
C GLU A 44 5.30 -13.57 -7.34
N GLU A 45 5.48 -14.16 -8.50
CA GLU A 45 6.75 -14.11 -9.20
C GLU A 45 6.93 -12.82 -9.99
N LYS A 46 5.84 -12.11 -10.24
CA LYS A 46 5.90 -10.86 -10.99
C LYS A 46 5.96 -9.66 -10.07
N TRP A 47 6.95 -8.83 -10.28
CA TRP A 47 7.16 -7.63 -9.48
C TRP A 47 6.94 -6.40 -10.34
N VAL A 48 6.27 -5.42 -9.76
CA VAL A 48 5.96 -4.15 -10.43
C VAL A 48 6.74 -3.05 -9.74
N ASP A 49 7.49 -2.27 -10.53
CA ASP A 49 8.20 -1.12 -9.99
C ASP A 49 7.24 0.03 -9.71
N ILE A 50 7.40 0.63 -8.56
CA ILE A 50 6.51 1.73 -8.13
C ILE A 50 7.27 3.05 -8.07
N THR A 51 8.43 3.07 -7.41
CA THR A 51 9.16 4.31 -7.14
C THR A 51 10.66 4.03 -7.23
N ARG A 52 11.43 5.06 -7.59
CA ARG A 52 12.89 5.01 -7.50
C ARG A 52 13.38 6.13 -6.60
N ARG A 53 14.36 5.81 -5.77
CA ARG A 53 14.96 6.77 -4.86
C ARG A 53 16.47 6.64 -4.92
N GLU A 54 17.16 7.72 -4.58
CA GLU A 54 18.63 7.74 -4.61
C GLU A 54 19.23 7.02 -3.41
N THR A 55 18.49 6.83 -2.34
CA THR A 55 19.00 6.21 -1.13
C THR A 55 18.09 5.09 -0.67
N LEU A 56 18.66 4.15 0.06
CA LEU A 56 17.89 3.05 0.64
C LEU A 56 16.85 3.58 1.63
N ASP A 57 17.24 4.53 2.47
CA ASP A 57 16.31 5.14 3.42
C ASP A 57 15.13 5.81 2.73
N GLY A 58 15.40 6.49 1.61
CA GLY A 58 14.33 7.11 0.82
C GLY A 58 13.38 6.07 0.23
N ALA A 59 13.91 4.93 -0.23
CA ALA A 59 13.10 3.84 -0.76
C ALA A 59 12.24 3.22 0.34
N GLU A 60 12.81 2.98 1.51
CA GLU A 60 12.02 2.46 2.64
C GLU A 60 10.92 3.42 3.06
N ALA A 61 11.21 4.71 3.10
CA ALA A 61 10.21 5.72 3.44
C ALA A 61 9.08 5.73 2.41
N ALA A 62 9.41 5.53 1.13
CA ALA A 62 8.40 5.47 0.08
C ALA A 62 7.48 4.26 0.26
N ILE A 63 8.05 3.11 0.64
CA ILE A 63 7.24 1.92 0.93
C ILE A 63 6.35 2.15 2.14
N ASP A 64 6.90 2.67 3.23
CA ASP A 64 6.12 2.93 4.44
C ASP A 64 4.97 3.89 4.17
N GLY A 65 5.22 4.95 3.38
CA GLY A 65 4.19 5.88 2.99
C GLY A 65 3.08 5.23 2.16
N SER A 66 3.47 4.36 1.24
CA SER A 66 2.50 3.64 0.41
C SER A 66 1.67 2.68 1.23
N VAL A 67 2.30 1.91 2.11
CA VAL A 67 1.61 0.96 2.98
C VAL A 67 0.60 1.70 3.87
N GLU A 68 1.00 2.81 4.46
CA GLU A 68 0.11 3.62 5.29
C GLU A 68 -1.05 4.19 4.48
N HIS A 69 -0.77 4.69 3.29
CA HIS A 69 -1.78 5.27 2.42
C HIS A 69 -2.88 4.25 2.06
N PHE A 70 -2.47 3.04 1.66
CA PHE A 70 -3.43 2.00 1.31
C PHE A 70 -4.16 1.47 2.55
N GLY A 71 -3.49 1.42 3.69
CA GLY A 71 -4.14 1.04 4.94
C GLY A 71 -5.26 2.01 5.31
N LYS A 72 -5.01 3.30 5.16
CA LYS A 72 -6.04 4.32 5.41
C LYS A 72 -7.19 4.24 4.44
N LYS A 73 -6.92 3.96 3.16
CA LYS A 73 -7.98 3.76 2.18
C LYS A 73 -8.90 2.62 2.57
N LEU A 74 -8.32 1.53 3.07
CA LEU A 74 -9.12 0.39 3.50
C LEU A 74 -10.01 0.74 4.69
N GLU A 75 -9.52 1.57 5.60
CA GLU A 75 -10.33 2.02 6.73
C GLU A 75 -11.54 2.81 6.27
N PHE A 76 -11.37 3.67 5.28
CA PHE A 76 -12.50 4.42 4.72
C PHE A 76 -13.52 3.51 4.07
N LEU A 77 -13.08 2.44 3.44
CA LEU A 77 -13.98 1.51 2.78
C LEU A 77 -14.82 0.69 3.74
N SER A 78 -14.33 0.49 4.95
CA SER A 78 -15.09 -0.26 5.95
C SER A 78 -16.22 0.56 6.59
N GLY A 79 -16.34 1.82 6.18
CA GLY A 79 -17.40 2.71 6.66
C GLY A 79 -17.00 3.51 7.89
N PRO A 80 -17.94 4.24 8.46
CA PRO A 80 -17.63 5.05 9.64
C PRO A 80 -17.18 4.19 10.80
N LYS A 81 -16.20 4.69 11.51
CA LYS A 81 -15.60 3.96 12.60
C LYS A 81 -15.55 4.87 13.83
N VAL A 82 -16.04 4.37 14.92
CA VAL A 82 -15.96 5.13 16.17
C VAL A 82 -14.55 5.01 16.71
N VAL A 83 -13.82 6.12 16.71
CA VAL A 83 -12.43 6.11 17.18
C VAL A 83 -12.32 6.56 18.63
N LYS A 84 -13.38 7.15 19.15
CA LYS A 84 -13.38 7.59 20.53
C LYS A 84 -14.80 7.85 21.01
N THR A 85 -15.12 7.38 22.22
CA THR A 85 -16.37 7.71 22.87
C THR A 85 -16.09 8.39 24.19
N PHE A 86 -17.02 9.22 24.60
CA PHE A 86 -16.90 9.92 25.87
C PHE A 86 -18.02 9.48 26.78
N GLU A 87 -17.66 9.07 27.97
CA GLU A 87 -18.66 8.75 28.98
C GLU A 87 -19.03 10.00 29.76
N LYS A 88 -20.22 10.01 30.23
CA LYS A 88 -20.68 11.10 31.04
C LYS A 88 -20.34 10.91 32.47
#